data_11174dd0d43c1dc449b93165cc744c09
#
_entry.id   11174dd0d43c1dc449b93165cc744c09
#
_cell.length_a   1.000
_cell.length_b   1.000
_cell.length_c   1.000
_cell.angle_alpha   90.00
_cell.angle_beta   90.00
_cell.angle_gamma   90.00
#
_symmetry.space_group_name_H-M   'P 1'
#
loop_
_entity.id
_entity.type
_entity.pdbx_description
1 polymer ?
#
loop_
_entity_poly.entity_id
_entity_poly.type
_entity_poly.pdbx_seq_one_letter_code
_entity_poly.pdbx_strand_id
1 'polypeptide(L)'
;MRETYGKILPGMDLSHVNGKLIVIEGTDGAGRTTQIELLKPWLEELGHAVLDTGMTRSTLAGDGIRRAKEGVNLGRVTQNLFYATDFVDRFENEIVPALRAGFIVLTDRYVYSLMARAIVRGADAQWIRSIYSVALKPDAVFYLRLGVEQLVPRVVFSRGFDYWESGMDLYPGQDMYESFCNYQAALLAEFDRLSEEFKFETVDASADPRSVFSQLKVKILALLENDSRKQFLSMLTMRANGAIMPKSEEDAIAAAARKHSITRDLELVSQPFAVHTPSGNGNGHGAIEHLKP
;
A
#
# COMPACT_ATOMS: atom_id res chain seq x y z
N MET A 1 8.90 20.78 -4.57
CA MET A 1 8.68 20.42 -3.15
C MET A 1 7.43 19.55 -3.10
N ARG A 2 7.46 18.42 -2.39
CA ARG A 2 6.27 17.59 -2.22
C ARG A 2 5.22 18.29 -1.36
N GLU A 3 3.95 18.04 -1.66
CA GLU A 3 2.83 18.62 -0.94
C GLU A 3 2.42 17.75 0.24
N THR A 4 2.01 18.40 1.33
CA THR A 4 1.31 17.78 2.46
C THR A 4 -0.17 18.13 2.41
N TYR A 5 -0.99 17.49 3.25
CA TYR A 5 -2.41 17.83 3.37
C TYR A 5 -2.66 19.14 4.13
N GLY A 6 -1.71 19.59 4.92
CA GLY A 6 -1.76 20.86 5.64
C GLY A 6 -0.45 21.63 5.54
N LYS A 7 -0.20 22.46 6.53
CA LYS A 7 1.05 23.21 6.63
C LYS A 7 2.17 22.30 7.13
N ILE A 8 3.36 22.43 6.51
CA ILE A 8 4.57 21.79 7.00
C ILE A 8 4.88 22.37 8.39
N LEU A 9 5.10 21.49 9.37
CA LEU A 9 5.42 21.89 10.72
C LEU A 9 6.88 22.41 10.81
N PRO A 10 7.16 23.37 11.72
CA PRO A 10 8.52 23.79 12.00
C PRO A 10 9.42 22.60 12.39
N GLY A 11 10.61 22.52 11.81
CA GLY A 11 11.55 21.40 12.03
C GLY A 11 11.35 20.20 11.11
N MET A 12 10.27 20.13 10.36
CA MET A 12 10.03 19.08 9.38
C MET A 12 10.63 19.51 8.03
N ASP A 13 11.74 18.92 7.66
CA ASP A 13 12.36 19.16 6.36
C ASP A 13 11.85 18.12 5.33
N LEU A 14 11.14 18.58 4.32
CA LEU A 14 10.64 17.80 3.19
C LEU A 14 11.36 18.16 1.87
N SER A 15 12.54 18.75 1.96
CA SER A 15 13.39 19.00 0.80
C SER A 15 13.96 17.68 0.24
N HIS A 16 14.22 17.68 -1.05
CA HIS A 16 14.89 16.55 -1.76
C HIS A 16 14.19 15.18 -1.59
N VAL A 17 12.87 15.17 -1.40
CA VAL A 17 12.07 13.94 -1.34
C VAL A 17 11.78 13.48 -2.77
N ASN A 18 12.67 12.66 -3.34
CA ASN A 18 12.68 12.26 -4.75
C ASN A 18 12.08 10.86 -5.00
N GLY A 19 11.98 10.02 -3.97
CA GLY A 19 11.38 8.69 -4.05
C GLY A 19 9.88 8.72 -4.34
N LYS A 20 9.23 7.57 -4.40
CA LYS A 20 7.79 7.43 -4.66
C LYS A 20 7.05 6.89 -3.47
N LEU A 21 5.94 7.53 -3.09
CA LEU A 21 5.04 7.05 -2.05
C LEU A 21 3.81 6.43 -2.71
N ILE A 22 3.72 5.11 -2.67
CA ILE A 22 2.62 4.32 -3.22
C ILE A 22 1.85 3.68 -2.07
N VAL A 23 0.56 3.93 -2.03
CA VAL A 23 -0.32 3.48 -0.96
C VAL A 23 -1.25 2.40 -1.48
N ILE A 24 -1.36 1.29 -0.75
CA ILE A 24 -2.36 0.26 -1.00
C ILE A 24 -3.40 0.34 0.13
N GLU A 25 -4.61 0.76 -0.21
CA GLU A 25 -5.74 0.92 0.71
C GLU A 25 -6.82 -0.13 0.48
N GLY A 26 -7.69 -0.28 1.45
CA GLY A 26 -8.83 -1.18 1.41
C GLY A 26 -9.24 -1.71 2.77
N THR A 27 -10.40 -2.34 2.84
CA THR A 27 -10.93 -2.96 4.05
C THR A 27 -10.13 -4.19 4.48
N ASP A 28 -10.44 -4.74 5.64
CA ASP A 28 -9.81 -5.96 6.12
C ASP A 28 -10.22 -7.14 5.23
N GLY A 29 -9.27 -7.97 4.81
CA GLY A 29 -9.55 -9.07 3.87
C GLY A 29 -9.54 -8.69 2.38
N ALA A 30 -9.33 -7.43 2.01
CA ALA A 30 -9.28 -7.00 0.60
C ALA A 30 -8.04 -7.51 -0.17
N GLY A 31 -7.04 -8.10 0.51
CA GLY A 31 -5.86 -8.70 -0.13
C GLY A 31 -4.66 -7.76 -0.24
N ARG A 32 -4.63 -6.65 0.49
CA ARG A 32 -3.52 -5.67 0.45
C ARG A 32 -2.15 -6.28 0.71
N THR A 33 -1.99 -7.04 1.79
CA THR A 33 -0.73 -7.69 2.16
C THR A 33 -0.22 -8.58 1.05
N THR A 34 -1.10 -9.41 0.48
CA THR A 34 -0.77 -10.27 -0.67
C THR A 34 -0.25 -9.45 -1.86
N GLN A 35 -0.88 -8.30 -2.15
CA GLN A 35 -0.42 -7.45 -3.25
C GLN A 35 0.94 -6.81 -2.94
N ILE A 36 1.20 -6.38 -1.72
CA ILE A 36 2.51 -5.84 -1.32
C ILE A 36 3.61 -6.90 -1.41
N GLU A 37 3.33 -8.12 -0.96
CA GLU A 37 4.25 -9.27 -1.08
C GLU A 37 4.59 -9.61 -2.54
N LEU A 38 3.69 -9.37 -3.48
CA LEU A 38 3.92 -9.54 -4.90
C LEU A 38 4.61 -8.31 -5.54
N LEU A 39 4.21 -7.11 -5.14
CA LEU A 39 4.71 -5.86 -5.73
C LEU A 39 6.16 -5.57 -5.34
N LYS A 40 6.53 -5.83 -4.08
CA LYS A 40 7.88 -5.52 -3.57
C LYS A 40 8.97 -6.21 -4.37
N PRO A 41 9.02 -7.57 -4.47
CA PRO A 41 10.07 -8.24 -5.23
C PRO A 41 10.06 -7.86 -6.72
N TRP A 42 8.89 -7.68 -7.31
CA TRP A 42 8.78 -7.23 -8.69
C TRP A 42 9.40 -5.83 -8.91
N LEU A 43 9.20 -4.88 -8.02
CA LEU A 43 9.83 -3.55 -8.10
C LEU A 43 11.34 -3.63 -7.89
N GLU A 44 11.79 -4.51 -6.99
CA GLU A 44 13.22 -4.77 -6.75
C GLU A 44 13.88 -5.40 -7.99
N GLU A 45 13.20 -6.33 -8.69
CA GLU A 45 13.65 -6.88 -9.97
C GLU A 45 13.77 -5.82 -11.08
N LEU A 46 12.94 -4.77 -11.04
CA LEU A 46 13.06 -3.61 -11.92
C LEU A 46 14.20 -2.65 -11.53
N GLY A 47 14.94 -2.95 -10.48
CA GLY A 47 16.08 -2.18 -10.00
C GLY A 47 15.73 -1.01 -9.08
N HIS A 48 14.54 -1.00 -8.47
CA HIS A 48 14.16 -0.02 -7.48
C HIS A 48 14.48 -0.50 -6.07
N ALA A 49 14.98 0.41 -5.22
CA ALA A 49 15.01 0.16 -3.78
C ALA A 49 13.61 0.36 -3.20
N VAL A 50 13.10 -0.60 -2.43
CA VAL A 50 11.73 -0.59 -1.92
C VAL A 50 11.71 -0.69 -0.40
N LEU A 51 11.01 0.26 0.24
CA LEU A 51 10.63 0.18 1.64
C LEU A 51 9.17 -0.29 1.73
N ASP A 52 8.93 -1.42 2.40
CA ASP A 52 7.60 -1.87 2.79
C ASP A 52 7.33 -1.44 4.23
N THR A 53 6.28 -0.66 4.43
CA THR A 53 5.82 -0.21 5.74
C THR A 53 4.30 -0.28 5.84
N GLY A 54 3.72 0.01 7.01
CA GLY A 54 2.27 -0.06 7.21
C GLY A 54 1.86 0.29 8.63
N MET A 55 0.55 0.33 8.89
CA MET A 55 0.00 0.63 10.21
C MET A 55 0.56 -0.27 11.32
N THR A 56 0.72 0.29 12.52
CA THR A 56 1.15 -0.41 13.75
C THR A 56 2.55 -1.05 13.67
N ARG A 57 3.40 -0.53 12.80
CA ARG A 57 4.79 -0.99 12.63
C ARG A 57 5.83 -0.05 13.24
N SER A 58 5.40 1.06 13.88
CA SER A 58 6.30 1.94 14.63
C SER A 58 6.97 1.18 15.77
N THR A 59 8.27 1.38 15.94
CA THR A 59 9.03 0.83 17.07
C THR A 59 8.64 1.49 18.39
N LEU A 60 8.16 2.74 18.34
CA LEU A 60 7.74 3.51 19.51
C LEU A 60 6.33 3.12 19.99
N ALA A 61 5.35 3.07 19.07
CA ALA A 61 3.93 2.99 19.44
C ALA A 61 3.27 1.64 19.09
N GLY A 62 3.83 0.86 18.17
CA GLY A 62 3.20 -0.36 17.65
C GLY A 62 2.89 -1.40 18.73
N ASP A 63 3.81 -1.65 19.65
CA ASP A 63 3.62 -2.58 20.77
C ASP A 63 2.56 -2.07 21.75
N GLY A 64 2.55 -0.77 22.04
CA GLY A 64 1.55 -0.13 22.90
C GLY A 64 0.13 -0.28 22.31
N ILE A 65 -0.01 -0.08 21.00
CA ILE A 65 -1.29 -0.25 20.31
C ILE A 65 -1.77 -1.71 20.39
N ARG A 66 -0.89 -2.69 20.20
CA ARG A 66 -1.25 -4.11 20.29
C ARG A 66 -1.76 -4.47 21.70
N ARG A 67 -1.02 -4.11 22.75
CA ARG A 67 -1.43 -4.34 24.14
C ARG A 67 -2.72 -3.64 24.50
N ALA A 68 -2.93 -2.43 24.00
CA ALA A 68 -4.16 -1.68 24.22
C ALA A 68 -5.37 -2.34 23.56
N LYS A 69 -5.20 -2.92 22.38
CA LYS A 69 -6.23 -3.70 21.70
C LYS A 69 -6.61 -4.97 22.46
N GLU A 70 -5.62 -5.69 22.97
CA GLU A 70 -5.84 -6.91 23.76
C GLU A 70 -6.63 -6.63 25.05
N GLY A 71 -6.33 -5.52 25.72
CA GLY A 71 -6.98 -5.13 26.97
C GLY A 71 -8.30 -4.36 26.81
N VAL A 72 -8.66 -3.95 25.60
CA VAL A 72 -9.86 -3.09 25.32
C VAL A 72 -9.91 -1.81 26.20
N ASN A 73 -8.74 -1.25 26.52
CA ASN A 73 -8.61 -0.28 27.61
C ASN A 73 -8.47 1.19 27.16
N LEU A 74 -8.52 1.46 25.86
CA LEU A 74 -8.35 2.84 25.36
C LEU A 74 -9.68 3.50 25.02
N GLY A 75 -9.89 4.69 25.55
CA GLY A 75 -10.91 5.60 25.04
C GLY A 75 -10.61 5.99 23.58
N ARG A 76 -11.65 6.31 22.81
CA ARG A 76 -11.56 6.59 21.37
C ARG A 76 -10.55 7.69 21.01
N VAL A 77 -10.47 8.76 21.80
CA VAL A 77 -9.51 9.86 21.58
C VAL A 77 -8.08 9.36 21.76
N THR A 78 -7.79 8.66 22.87
CA THR A 78 -6.47 8.09 23.13
C THR A 78 -6.07 7.11 22.04
N GLN A 79 -6.96 6.24 21.59
CA GLN A 79 -6.72 5.30 20.51
C GLN A 79 -6.31 6.02 19.21
N ASN A 80 -7.03 7.08 18.83
CA ASN A 80 -6.70 7.86 17.63
C ASN A 80 -5.34 8.54 17.74
N LEU A 81 -4.99 9.07 18.92
CA LEU A 81 -3.68 9.68 19.17
C LEU A 81 -2.55 8.66 19.17
N PHE A 82 -2.77 7.43 19.66
CA PHE A 82 -1.80 6.34 19.56
C PHE A 82 -1.51 5.97 18.12
N TYR A 83 -2.56 5.86 17.28
CA TYR A 83 -2.37 5.64 15.83
C TYR A 83 -1.70 6.82 15.14
N ALA A 84 -1.97 8.04 15.57
CA ALA A 84 -1.30 9.22 15.05
C ALA A 84 0.20 9.20 15.41
N THR A 85 0.54 8.81 16.64
CA THR A 85 1.93 8.65 17.09
C THR A 85 2.65 7.57 16.28
N ASP A 86 2.03 6.40 16.06
CA ASP A 86 2.57 5.35 15.18
C ASP A 86 2.83 5.86 13.76
N PHE A 87 1.89 6.62 13.21
CA PHE A 87 2.04 7.19 11.89
C PHE A 87 3.18 8.21 11.82
N VAL A 88 3.23 9.17 12.76
CA VAL A 88 4.22 10.25 12.74
C VAL A 88 5.63 9.70 12.98
N ASP A 89 5.80 8.74 13.89
CA ASP A 89 7.09 8.10 14.14
C ASP A 89 7.63 7.42 12.86
N ARG A 90 6.81 6.63 12.18
CA ARG A 90 7.19 6.01 10.90
C ARG A 90 7.39 7.04 9.79
N PHE A 91 6.60 8.10 9.79
CA PHE A 91 6.70 9.17 8.81
C PHE A 91 8.06 9.88 8.89
N GLU A 92 8.50 10.23 10.09
CA GLU A 92 9.75 10.93 10.34
C GLU A 92 10.99 10.02 10.21
N ASN A 93 10.89 8.79 10.73
CA ASN A 93 12.05 7.91 10.88
C ASN A 93 12.21 6.84 9.79
N GLU A 94 11.16 6.58 8.99
CA GLU A 94 11.20 5.58 7.92
C GLU A 94 10.81 6.18 6.56
N ILE A 95 9.60 6.76 6.44
CA ILE A 95 9.02 7.16 5.16
C ILE A 95 9.81 8.30 4.53
N VAL A 96 9.97 9.42 5.23
CA VAL A 96 10.68 10.58 4.70
C VAL A 96 12.15 10.28 4.39
N PRO A 97 12.92 9.61 5.27
CA PRO A 97 14.30 9.21 4.96
C PRO A 97 14.41 8.31 3.72
N ALA A 98 13.52 7.31 3.59
CA ALA A 98 13.53 6.42 2.42
C ALA A 98 13.20 7.18 1.12
N LEU A 99 12.20 8.06 1.16
CA LEU A 99 11.84 8.90 0.00
C LEU A 99 12.97 9.86 -0.39
N ARG A 100 13.73 10.40 0.58
CA ARG A 100 14.93 11.20 0.31
C ARG A 100 16.04 10.39 -0.34
N ALA A 101 16.20 9.13 0.08
CA ALA A 101 17.15 8.20 -0.53
C ALA A 101 16.72 7.69 -1.93
N GLY A 102 15.55 8.14 -2.43
CA GLY A 102 15.04 7.75 -3.74
C GLY A 102 14.29 6.42 -3.78
N PHE A 103 13.95 5.85 -2.63
CA PHE A 103 13.21 4.58 -2.54
C PHE A 103 11.77 4.74 -3.02
N ILE A 104 11.21 3.64 -3.51
CA ILE A 104 9.76 3.46 -3.57
C ILE A 104 9.29 2.99 -2.19
N VAL A 105 8.45 3.80 -1.55
CA VAL A 105 7.79 3.42 -0.30
C VAL A 105 6.43 2.83 -0.64
N LEU A 106 6.27 1.53 -0.42
CA LEU A 106 4.99 0.82 -0.45
C LEU A 106 4.42 0.80 0.96
N THR A 107 3.22 1.31 1.15
CA THR A 107 2.57 1.27 2.46
C THR A 107 1.26 0.50 2.43
N ASP A 108 1.17 -0.55 3.29
CA ASP A 108 -0.09 -1.23 3.62
C ASP A 108 -0.88 -0.34 4.57
N ARG A 109 -1.83 0.38 4.03
CA ARG A 109 -2.59 1.45 4.69
C ARG A 109 -1.76 2.72 4.92
N TYR A 110 -2.43 3.83 4.85
CA TYR A 110 -1.92 5.16 5.14
C TYR A 110 -2.89 5.92 6.03
N VAL A 111 -2.83 7.23 6.05
CA VAL A 111 -3.71 8.08 6.85
C VAL A 111 -5.19 7.86 6.55
N TYR A 112 -5.55 7.38 5.38
CA TYR A 112 -6.95 7.19 4.97
C TYR A 112 -7.64 6.05 5.73
N SER A 113 -6.95 4.93 5.95
CA SER A 113 -7.44 3.87 6.83
C SER A 113 -7.64 4.37 8.26
N LEU A 114 -6.75 5.24 8.74
CA LEU A 114 -6.84 5.82 10.07
C LEU A 114 -8.03 6.78 10.17
N MET A 115 -8.21 7.64 9.15
CA MET A 115 -9.37 8.53 9.05
C MET A 115 -10.68 7.74 8.95
N ALA A 116 -10.79 6.77 8.04
CA ALA A 116 -12.01 5.99 7.85
C ALA A 116 -12.43 5.28 9.14
N ARG A 117 -11.50 4.59 9.81
CA ARG A 117 -11.77 3.88 11.06
C ARG A 117 -12.18 4.80 12.20
N ALA A 118 -11.58 5.99 12.29
CA ALA A 118 -11.92 6.97 13.30
C ALA A 118 -13.30 7.59 13.05
N ILE A 119 -13.59 7.99 11.81
CA ILE A 119 -14.87 8.62 11.42
C ILE A 119 -16.04 7.63 11.61
N VAL A 120 -15.90 6.39 11.15
CA VAL A 120 -16.92 5.35 11.37
C VAL A 120 -17.18 5.10 12.86
N ARG A 121 -16.17 5.30 13.72
CA ARG A 121 -16.30 5.26 15.18
C ARG A 121 -16.80 6.56 15.81
N GLY A 122 -17.26 7.51 15.00
CA GLY A 122 -17.87 8.75 15.46
C GLY A 122 -16.88 9.85 15.84
N ALA A 123 -15.62 9.77 15.43
CA ALA A 123 -14.70 10.88 15.57
C ALA A 123 -15.07 12.03 14.63
N ASP A 124 -14.87 13.26 15.08
CA ASP A 124 -15.04 14.44 14.24
C ASP A 124 -14.08 14.41 13.05
N ALA A 125 -14.62 14.48 11.85
CA ALA A 125 -13.85 14.33 10.62
C ALA A 125 -12.85 15.46 10.41
N GLN A 126 -13.15 16.70 10.86
CA GLN A 126 -12.24 17.83 10.74
C GLN A 126 -11.07 17.69 11.72
N TRP A 127 -11.36 17.25 12.93
CA TRP A 127 -10.32 16.97 13.93
C TRP A 127 -9.35 15.89 13.43
N ILE A 128 -9.86 14.77 12.93
CA ILE A 128 -9.04 13.67 12.39
C ILE A 128 -8.19 14.14 11.20
N ARG A 129 -8.75 14.92 10.26
CA ARG A 129 -7.99 15.50 9.16
C ARG A 129 -6.89 16.44 9.64
N SER A 130 -7.14 17.21 10.71
CA SER A 130 -6.13 18.10 11.26
C SER A 130 -4.94 17.33 11.84
N ILE A 131 -5.18 16.20 12.51
CA ILE A 131 -4.13 15.32 13.04
C ILE A 131 -3.22 14.82 11.91
N TYR A 132 -3.80 14.33 10.82
CA TYR A 132 -3.04 13.76 9.69
C TYR A 132 -2.65 14.77 8.61
N SER A 133 -2.84 16.06 8.88
CA SER A 133 -2.49 17.13 7.93
C SER A 133 -1.00 17.22 7.60
N VAL A 134 -0.15 16.70 8.48
CA VAL A 134 1.33 16.61 8.28
C VAL A 134 1.74 15.59 7.22
N ALA A 135 0.84 14.68 6.86
CA ALA A 135 1.13 13.61 5.91
C ALA A 135 1.42 14.14 4.51
N LEU A 136 2.43 13.56 3.84
CA LEU A 136 2.68 13.79 2.43
C LEU A 136 1.52 13.28 1.57
N LYS A 137 1.21 14.00 0.50
CA LYS A 137 0.32 13.48 -0.55
C LYS A 137 1.05 12.35 -1.29
N PRO A 138 0.49 11.14 -1.36
CA PRO A 138 1.07 10.04 -2.11
C PRO A 138 1.14 10.32 -3.61
N ASP A 139 2.07 9.66 -4.30
CA ASP A 139 2.13 9.68 -5.76
C ASP A 139 0.99 8.88 -6.39
N ALA A 140 0.58 7.79 -5.71
CA ALA A 140 -0.63 7.04 -6.05
C ALA A 140 -1.25 6.39 -4.81
N VAL A 141 -2.57 6.28 -4.81
CA VAL A 141 -3.33 5.50 -3.83
C VAL A 141 -4.18 4.49 -4.60
N PHE A 142 -3.86 3.21 -4.45
CA PHE A 142 -4.63 2.12 -5.03
C PHE A 142 -5.60 1.57 -3.99
N TYR A 143 -6.87 1.77 -4.24
CA TYR A 143 -7.94 1.30 -3.37
C TYR A 143 -8.45 -0.07 -3.86
N LEU A 144 -8.08 -1.12 -3.14
CA LEU A 144 -8.57 -2.48 -3.37
C LEU A 144 -10.00 -2.58 -2.84
N ARG A 145 -10.95 -2.34 -3.73
CA ARG A 145 -12.37 -2.35 -3.38
C ARG A 145 -12.95 -3.76 -3.48
N LEU A 146 -13.54 -4.21 -2.39
CA LEU A 146 -14.18 -5.53 -2.31
C LEU A 146 -15.47 -5.42 -1.50
N GLY A 147 -16.59 -5.96 -2.01
CA GLY A 147 -17.87 -5.96 -1.32
C GLY A 147 -17.87 -6.83 -0.06
N VAL A 148 -18.75 -6.51 0.90
CA VAL A 148 -18.81 -7.23 2.19
C VAL A 148 -19.08 -8.72 2.00
N GLU A 149 -19.96 -9.08 1.07
CA GLU A 149 -20.29 -10.49 0.77
C GLU A 149 -19.06 -11.30 0.33
N GLN A 150 -18.10 -10.65 -0.33
CA GLN A 150 -16.86 -11.27 -0.78
C GLN A 150 -15.75 -11.21 0.30
N LEU A 151 -15.82 -10.24 1.21
CA LEU A 151 -14.90 -10.10 2.35
C LEU A 151 -15.11 -11.22 3.37
N VAL A 152 -16.37 -11.51 3.70
CA VAL A 152 -16.72 -12.48 4.74
C VAL A 152 -16.04 -13.83 4.54
N PRO A 153 -16.18 -14.54 3.40
CA PRO A 153 -15.51 -15.82 3.23
C PRO A 153 -13.99 -15.70 3.30
N ARG A 154 -13.39 -14.61 2.76
CA ARG A 154 -11.93 -14.42 2.84
C ARG A 154 -11.43 -14.29 4.27
N VAL A 155 -12.15 -13.55 5.11
CA VAL A 155 -11.78 -13.38 6.52
C VAL A 155 -12.00 -14.67 7.29
N VAL A 156 -13.15 -15.33 7.13
CA VAL A 156 -13.48 -16.58 7.84
C VAL A 156 -12.47 -17.69 7.52
N PHE A 157 -12.12 -17.87 6.24
CA PHE A 157 -11.18 -18.93 5.83
C PHE A 157 -9.70 -18.62 6.08
N SER A 158 -9.36 -17.36 6.42
CA SER A 158 -7.96 -16.99 6.72
C SER A 158 -7.65 -17.01 8.22
N ARG A 159 -8.24 -16.10 8.97
CA ARG A 159 -7.90 -15.86 10.39
C ARG A 159 -9.11 -15.79 11.33
N GLY A 160 -10.33 -15.83 10.78
CA GLY A 160 -11.56 -15.60 11.53
C GLY A 160 -11.82 -14.11 11.79
N PHE A 161 -12.89 -13.86 12.55
CA PHE A 161 -13.27 -12.51 12.95
C PHE A 161 -12.47 -12.04 14.17
N ASP A 162 -12.07 -10.78 14.14
CA ASP A 162 -11.41 -10.07 15.24
C ASP A 162 -12.37 -9.05 15.85
N TYR A 163 -12.29 -8.81 17.14
CA TYR A 163 -13.16 -7.89 17.88
C TYR A 163 -13.19 -6.49 17.26
N TRP A 164 -12.02 -5.93 16.96
CA TRP A 164 -11.88 -4.57 16.45
C TRP A 164 -12.22 -4.46 14.96
N GLU A 165 -11.88 -5.48 14.19
CA GLU A 165 -12.20 -5.56 12.75
C GLU A 165 -13.66 -5.89 12.49
N SER A 166 -14.33 -6.46 13.49
CA SER A 166 -15.77 -6.67 13.48
C SER A 166 -16.57 -5.48 14.03
N GLY A 167 -15.90 -4.47 14.58
CA GLY A 167 -16.61 -3.30 15.13
C GLY A 167 -17.47 -3.61 16.34
N MET A 168 -17.13 -4.65 17.13
CA MET A 168 -17.88 -5.04 18.33
C MET A 168 -18.01 -3.91 19.36
N ASP A 169 -17.10 -2.94 19.32
CA ASP A 169 -17.18 -1.72 20.14
C ASP A 169 -18.27 -0.73 19.70
N LEU A 170 -18.86 -0.91 18.51
CA LEU A 170 -19.88 -0.04 17.93
C LEU A 170 -21.28 -0.63 18.01
N TYR A 171 -21.39 -1.94 17.96
CA TYR A 171 -22.67 -2.63 17.84
C TYR A 171 -22.92 -3.56 19.03
N PRO A 172 -23.15 -3.01 20.24
CA PRO A 172 -23.40 -3.82 21.43
C PRO A 172 -24.71 -4.62 21.26
N GLY A 173 -24.63 -5.92 21.50
CA GLY A 173 -25.80 -6.81 21.41
C GLY A 173 -25.96 -7.51 20.06
N GLN A 174 -25.14 -7.21 19.07
CA GLN A 174 -25.05 -8.00 17.85
C GLN A 174 -24.05 -9.15 18.00
N ASP A 175 -24.25 -10.21 17.25
CA ASP A 175 -23.21 -11.22 17.11
C ASP A 175 -22.02 -10.69 16.26
N MET A 176 -20.90 -11.42 16.30
CA MET A 176 -19.67 -10.97 15.64
C MET A 176 -19.78 -10.90 14.12
N TYR A 177 -20.62 -11.76 13.51
CA TYR A 177 -20.84 -11.76 12.08
C TYR A 177 -21.67 -10.54 11.63
N GLU A 178 -22.79 -10.28 12.33
CA GLU A 178 -23.64 -9.11 12.04
C GLU A 178 -22.87 -7.82 12.25
N SER A 179 -22.14 -7.71 13.37
CA SER A 179 -21.31 -6.56 13.67
C SER A 179 -20.23 -6.37 12.60
N PHE A 180 -19.55 -7.45 12.17
CA PHE A 180 -18.57 -7.40 11.09
C PHE A 180 -19.17 -6.87 9.80
N CYS A 181 -20.31 -7.40 9.37
CA CYS A 181 -20.96 -6.95 8.14
C CYS A 181 -21.32 -5.46 8.19
N ASN A 182 -21.92 -5.01 9.29
CA ASN A 182 -22.31 -3.62 9.48
C ASN A 182 -21.09 -2.68 9.52
N TYR A 183 -20.04 -3.06 10.24
CA TYR A 183 -18.85 -2.25 10.35
C TYR A 183 -18.06 -2.17 9.02
N GLN A 184 -17.91 -3.29 8.31
CA GLN A 184 -17.24 -3.31 7.02
C GLN A 184 -18.04 -2.56 5.95
N ALA A 185 -19.37 -2.61 5.99
CA ALA A 185 -20.23 -1.80 5.11
C ALA A 185 -20.03 -0.30 5.38
N ALA A 186 -19.99 0.12 6.63
CA ALA A 186 -19.74 1.50 7.01
C ALA A 186 -18.32 1.95 6.59
N LEU A 187 -17.30 1.09 6.75
CA LEU A 187 -15.95 1.36 6.29
C LEU A 187 -15.87 1.48 4.77
N LEU A 188 -16.53 0.62 4.01
CA LEU A 188 -16.58 0.70 2.55
C LEU A 188 -17.18 2.02 2.08
N ALA A 189 -18.30 2.43 2.68
CA ALA A 189 -18.94 3.70 2.35
C ALA A 189 -17.99 4.89 2.63
N GLU A 190 -17.28 4.85 3.75
CA GLU A 190 -16.31 5.91 4.07
C GLU A 190 -15.08 5.87 3.15
N PHE A 191 -14.57 4.69 2.78
CA PHE A 191 -13.50 4.57 1.78
C PHE A 191 -13.94 5.04 0.40
N ASP A 192 -15.16 4.73 -0.02
CA ASP A 192 -15.69 5.22 -1.30
C ASP A 192 -15.75 6.76 -1.30
N ARG A 193 -16.18 7.39 -0.19
CA ARG A 193 -16.19 8.85 -0.02
C ARG A 193 -14.77 9.44 -0.04
N LEU A 194 -13.82 8.82 0.68
CA LEU A 194 -12.41 9.27 0.67
C LEU A 194 -11.77 9.07 -0.72
N SER A 195 -12.13 8.00 -1.41
CA SER A 195 -11.67 7.74 -2.78
C SER A 195 -12.07 8.85 -3.75
N GLU A 196 -13.29 9.36 -3.65
CA GLU A 196 -13.75 10.51 -4.45
C GLU A 196 -13.03 11.80 -4.05
N GLU A 197 -12.88 12.06 -2.74
CA GLU A 197 -12.24 13.26 -2.21
C GLU A 197 -10.76 13.35 -2.58
N PHE A 198 -10.03 12.26 -2.39
CA PHE A 198 -8.57 12.21 -2.57
C PHE A 198 -8.12 11.58 -3.89
N LYS A 199 -9.07 11.30 -4.80
CA LYS A 199 -8.81 10.78 -6.15
C LYS A 199 -8.01 9.48 -6.17
N PHE A 200 -8.47 8.49 -5.39
CA PHE A 200 -7.84 7.17 -5.42
C PHE A 200 -8.06 6.48 -6.76
N GLU A 201 -7.12 5.62 -7.13
CA GLU A 201 -7.30 4.67 -8.20
C GLU A 201 -7.96 3.39 -7.65
N THR A 202 -9.25 3.23 -7.92
CA THR A 202 -9.98 2.03 -7.50
C THR A 202 -9.60 0.84 -8.36
N VAL A 203 -9.30 -0.28 -7.70
CA VAL A 203 -9.01 -1.58 -8.30
C VAL A 203 -10.02 -2.59 -7.78
N ASP A 204 -10.68 -3.29 -8.68
CA ASP A 204 -11.60 -4.37 -8.31
C ASP A 204 -10.80 -5.55 -7.73
N ALA A 205 -10.94 -5.75 -6.42
CA ALA A 205 -10.27 -6.81 -5.70
C ALA A 205 -11.08 -8.13 -5.66
N SER A 206 -12.18 -8.25 -6.41
CA SER A 206 -12.96 -9.49 -6.53
C SER A 206 -12.25 -10.56 -7.35
N ALA A 207 -11.41 -10.15 -8.28
CA ALA A 207 -10.59 -11.03 -9.11
C ALA A 207 -9.54 -11.81 -8.27
N ASP A 208 -8.94 -12.82 -8.90
CA ASP A 208 -7.85 -13.56 -8.28
C ASP A 208 -6.61 -12.67 -8.02
N PRO A 209 -5.75 -13.03 -7.06
CA PRO A 209 -4.62 -12.18 -6.66
C PRO A 209 -3.65 -11.82 -7.80
N ARG A 210 -3.46 -12.69 -8.79
CA ARG A 210 -2.56 -12.44 -9.93
C ARG A 210 -3.16 -11.44 -10.90
N SER A 211 -4.46 -11.50 -11.12
CA SER A 211 -5.19 -10.53 -11.94
C SER A 211 -5.15 -9.14 -11.33
N VAL A 212 -5.37 -9.03 -10.01
CA VAL A 212 -5.24 -7.77 -9.29
C VAL A 212 -3.80 -7.24 -9.37
N PHE A 213 -2.82 -8.10 -9.16
CA PHE A 213 -1.40 -7.76 -9.29
C PHE A 213 -1.05 -7.23 -10.69
N SER A 214 -1.57 -7.87 -11.74
CA SER A 214 -1.35 -7.43 -13.12
C SER A 214 -1.92 -6.02 -13.38
N GLN A 215 -3.09 -5.71 -12.86
CA GLN A 215 -3.67 -4.37 -12.95
C GLN A 215 -2.81 -3.33 -12.21
N LEU A 216 -2.35 -3.65 -11.00
CA LEU A 216 -1.49 -2.78 -10.22
C LEU A 216 -0.16 -2.52 -10.93
N LYS A 217 0.46 -3.56 -11.52
CA LYS A 217 1.70 -3.41 -12.29
C LYS A 217 1.57 -2.40 -13.42
N VAL A 218 0.53 -2.50 -14.24
CA VAL A 218 0.30 -1.57 -15.36
C VAL A 218 0.20 -0.13 -14.86
N LYS A 219 -0.56 0.11 -13.79
CA LYS A 219 -0.75 1.43 -13.21
C LYS A 219 0.54 2.00 -12.59
N ILE A 220 1.30 1.17 -11.88
CA ILE A 220 2.56 1.58 -11.27
C ILE A 220 3.62 1.86 -12.35
N LEU A 221 3.72 1.05 -13.40
CA LEU A 221 4.62 1.33 -14.53
C LEU A 221 4.31 2.68 -15.18
N ALA A 222 3.04 2.94 -15.46
CA ALA A 222 2.63 4.24 -16.03
C ALA A 222 3.01 5.42 -15.12
N LEU A 223 2.91 5.26 -13.78
CA LEU A 223 3.36 6.27 -12.81
C LEU A 223 4.86 6.51 -12.91
N LEU A 224 5.67 5.45 -12.96
CA LEU A 224 7.13 5.51 -12.99
C LEU A 224 7.65 6.07 -14.34
N GLU A 225 7.04 5.69 -15.45
CA GLU A 225 7.38 6.18 -16.79
C GLU A 225 7.08 7.67 -16.97
N ASN A 226 5.91 8.12 -16.49
CA ASN A 226 5.53 9.53 -16.57
C ASN A 226 6.53 10.44 -15.83
N ASP A 227 7.09 9.96 -14.74
CA ASP A 227 8.10 10.71 -13.99
C ASP A 227 9.45 10.74 -14.70
N SER A 228 9.90 9.60 -15.21
CA SER A 228 11.14 9.53 -16.01
C SER A 228 11.04 10.45 -17.22
N ARG A 229 9.89 10.50 -17.87
CA ARG A 229 9.63 11.41 -18.99
C ARG A 229 9.61 12.87 -18.58
N LYS A 230 9.00 13.21 -17.44
CA LYS A 230 9.00 14.59 -16.90
C LYS A 230 10.42 15.04 -16.53
N GLN A 231 11.20 14.19 -15.87
CA GLN A 231 12.59 14.46 -15.55
C GLN A 231 13.42 14.69 -16.81
N PHE A 232 13.29 13.82 -17.80
CA PHE A 232 13.97 13.96 -19.09
C PHE A 232 13.61 15.28 -19.80
N LEU A 233 12.34 15.64 -19.86
CA LEU A 233 11.89 16.92 -20.46
C LEU A 233 12.40 18.13 -19.69
N SER A 234 12.40 18.08 -18.36
CA SER A 234 12.98 19.14 -17.51
C SER A 234 14.46 19.33 -17.78
N MET A 235 15.24 18.25 -17.88
CA MET A 235 16.65 18.29 -18.20
C MET A 235 16.92 18.87 -19.60
N LEU A 236 16.13 18.46 -20.60
CA LEU A 236 16.24 19.05 -21.95
C LEU A 236 15.95 20.55 -21.96
N THR A 237 14.98 21.01 -21.18
CA THR A 237 14.64 22.42 -21.06
C THR A 237 15.76 23.21 -20.38
N MET A 238 16.39 22.65 -19.33
CA MET A 238 17.54 23.25 -18.68
C MET A 238 18.75 23.37 -19.63
N ARG A 239 19.01 22.34 -20.43
CA ARG A 239 20.06 22.35 -21.46
C ARG A 239 19.80 23.37 -22.56
N ALA A 240 18.56 23.51 -23.01
CA ALA A 240 18.18 24.51 -24.00
C ALA A 240 18.34 25.94 -23.47
N ASN A 241 18.24 26.15 -22.16
CA ASN A 241 18.43 27.45 -21.51
C ASN A 241 19.88 27.75 -21.11
N GLY A 242 20.87 26.95 -21.58
CA GLY A 242 22.29 27.20 -21.38
C GLY A 242 22.85 26.85 -20.02
N ALA A 243 22.13 26.07 -19.21
CA ALA A 243 22.66 25.56 -17.94
C ALA A 243 23.76 24.52 -18.19
N ILE A 244 24.92 24.71 -17.55
CA ILE A 244 26.01 23.72 -17.56
C ILE A 244 25.61 22.58 -16.64
N MET A 245 25.44 21.40 -17.22
CA MET A 245 25.07 20.20 -16.43
C MET A 245 26.33 19.51 -15.88
N PRO A 246 26.27 18.99 -14.65
CA PRO A 246 27.30 18.11 -14.12
C PRO A 246 27.38 16.80 -14.92
N LYS A 247 28.58 16.26 -15.09
CA LYS A 247 28.84 15.04 -15.87
C LYS A 247 28.07 13.82 -15.37
N SER A 248 27.77 13.77 -14.07
CA SER A 248 26.89 12.76 -13.43
C SER A 248 25.44 12.80 -13.92
N GLU A 249 24.95 13.96 -14.34
CA GLU A 249 23.60 14.11 -14.90
C GLU A 249 23.55 13.74 -16.38
N GLU A 250 24.64 13.94 -17.14
CA GLU A 250 24.76 13.43 -18.51
C GLU A 250 24.75 11.90 -18.56
N ASP A 251 25.42 11.26 -17.61
CA ASP A 251 25.41 9.80 -17.47
C ASP A 251 24.01 9.28 -17.06
N ALA A 252 23.28 10.02 -16.23
CA ALA A 252 21.88 9.71 -15.87
C ALA A 252 20.93 9.84 -17.06
N ILE A 253 21.13 10.84 -17.94
CA ILE A 253 20.36 11.01 -19.19
C ILE A 253 20.64 9.85 -20.15
N ALA A 254 21.91 9.45 -20.30
CA ALA A 254 22.29 8.33 -21.14
C ALA A 254 21.71 7.00 -20.61
N ALA A 255 21.65 6.83 -19.28
CA ALA A 255 21.02 5.69 -18.63
C ALA A 255 19.49 5.70 -18.81
N ALA A 256 18.84 6.86 -18.67
CA ALA A 256 17.40 7.02 -18.89
C ALA A 256 17.04 6.81 -20.38
N ALA A 257 17.84 7.29 -21.32
CA ALA A 257 17.66 7.06 -22.74
C ALA A 257 17.81 5.57 -23.12
N ARG A 258 18.72 4.85 -22.45
CA ARG A 258 18.84 3.39 -22.58
C ARG A 258 17.65 2.63 -21.96
N LYS A 259 17.07 3.13 -20.87
CA LYS A 259 15.82 2.60 -20.29
C LYS A 259 14.58 2.84 -21.18
N HIS A 260 14.57 3.90 -21.98
CA HIS A 260 13.49 4.14 -22.96
C HIS A 260 13.48 3.18 -24.16
N SER A 261 14.51 2.36 -24.34
CA SER A 261 14.44 1.21 -25.25
C SER A 261 13.56 0.07 -24.70
N ILE A 262 13.02 0.23 -23.51
CA ILE A 262 12.13 -0.73 -22.76
C ILE A 262 10.71 -0.83 -23.38
N THR A 263 10.47 -0.27 -24.56
CA THR A 263 9.31 -0.67 -25.38
C THR A 263 9.30 -2.18 -25.69
N ARG A 264 10.42 -2.88 -25.51
CA ARG A 264 10.52 -4.33 -25.61
C ARG A 264 9.97 -5.10 -24.42
N ASP A 265 9.96 -4.49 -23.22
CA ASP A 265 9.52 -5.20 -22.00
C ASP A 265 7.98 -5.19 -21.83
N LEU A 266 7.27 -4.30 -22.52
CA LEU A 266 5.81 -4.36 -22.61
C LEU A 266 5.31 -5.59 -23.37
N GLU A 267 6.09 -6.13 -24.31
CA GLU A 267 5.78 -7.41 -24.97
C GLU A 267 5.99 -8.62 -24.06
N LEU A 268 6.90 -8.54 -23.09
CA LEU A 268 7.13 -9.58 -22.07
C LEU A 268 6.02 -9.67 -21.03
N VAL A 269 5.30 -8.56 -20.77
CA VAL A 269 4.16 -8.54 -19.84
C VAL A 269 2.91 -9.18 -20.45
N SER A 270 2.83 -9.25 -21.78
CA SER A 270 1.69 -9.83 -22.52
C SER A 270 1.85 -11.32 -22.87
N GLN A 271 3.02 -11.93 -22.63
CA GLN A 271 3.18 -13.36 -22.87
C GLN A 271 2.63 -14.19 -21.69
N PRO A 272 1.75 -15.17 -21.95
CA PRO A 272 1.33 -16.10 -20.92
C PRO A 272 2.53 -16.94 -20.47
N PHE A 273 2.76 -17.00 -19.17
CA PHE A 273 3.79 -17.84 -18.57
C PHE A 273 3.63 -19.28 -19.05
N ALA A 274 4.62 -19.79 -19.76
CA ALA A 274 4.71 -21.20 -20.09
C ALA A 274 4.81 -22.01 -18.79
N VAL A 275 3.77 -22.78 -18.51
CA VAL A 275 3.75 -23.74 -17.42
C VAL A 275 4.79 -24.81 -17.75
N HIS A 276 5.91 -24.81 -17.05
CA HIS A 276 6.82 -25.95 -17.05
C HIS A 276 6.14 -27.11 -16.30
N THR A 277 5.45 -27.97 -17.03
CA THR A 277 5.10 -29.30 -16.54
C THR A 277 6.37 -30.13 -16.52
N PRO A 278 6.77 -30.74 -15.37
CA PRO A 278 7.86 -31.70 -15.38
C PRO A 278 7.37 -32.94 -16.16
N SER A 279 8.05 -33.24 -17.24
CA SER A 279 7.87 -34.46 -18.00
C SER A 279 8.21 -35.65 -17.10
N GLY A 280 7.21 -36.37 -16.68
CA GLY A 280 7.38 -37.70 -16.09
C GLY A 280 7.88 -38.68 -17.12
N ASN A 281 9.09 -39.17 -16.93
CA ASN A 281 9.53 -40.41 -17.58
C ASN A 281 9.38 -41.54 -16.57
N GLY A 282 8.53 -42.48 -16.95
CA GLY A 282 8.27 -43.68 -16.19
C GLY A 282 9.42 -44.69 -16.28
N ASN A 283 9.42 -45.56 -15.42
CA ASN A 283 9.58 -47.03 -15.45
C ASN A 283 10.25 -47.52 -14.14
N GLY A 284 9.63 -48.46 -13.52
CA GLY A 284 10.24 -49.25 -12.48
C GLY A 284 9.21 -50.01 -11.65
N HIS A 285 8.90 -51.23 -12.07
CA HIS A 285 8.17 -52.26 -11.34
C HIS A 285 8.82 -52.57 -9.96
N GLY A 286 8.00 -52.89 -8.98
CA GLY A 286 8.46 -53.49 -7.73
C GLY A 286 7.34 -53.66 -6.71
N ALA A 287 6.73 -54.82 -6.81
CA ALA A 287 6.13 -55.73 -5.84
C ALA A 287 5.62 -55.21 -4.46
N ILE A 288 4.42 -55.64 -4.24
CA ILE A 288 3.57 -55.77 -3.04
C ILE A 288 4.28 -56.55 -1.92
N GLU A 289 4.12 -56.10 -0.67
CA GLU A 289 3.93 -57.04 0.46
C GLU A 289 3.12 -56.41 1.60
N HIS A 290 2.18 -57.19 2.05
CA HIS A 290 1.23 -57.02 3.16
C HIS A 290 1.90 -56.76 4.51
N LEU A 291 1.19 -56.04 5.38
CA LEU A 291 0.91 -56.47 6.75
C LEU A 291 -0.14 -55.59 7.42
N LYS A 292 -1.25 -56.22 7.81
CA LYS A 292 -2.19 -55.88 8.88
C LYS A 292 -1.71 -56.66 10.15
N PRO A 293 -2.30 -56.39 11.29
CA PRO A 293 -3.52 -55.62 11.65
C PRO A 293 -3.28 -54.29 12.36
#